data_03c804a62bc841e9dd0afb1e15a48b1b
#
_entry.id   03c804a62bc841e9dd0afb1e15a48b1b
#
_cell.length_a   1.000
_cell.length_b   1.000
_cell.length_c   1.000
_cell.angle_alpha   90.00
_cell.angle_beta   90.00
_cell.angle_gamma   90.00
#
_symmetry.space_group_name_H-M   'P 1'
#
loop_
_entity.id
_entity.type
_entity.pdbx_description
1 polymer ?
#
loop_
_entity_poly.entity_id
_entity_poly.type
_entity_poly.pdbx_seq_one_letter_code
_entity_poly.pdbx_strand_id
1 'polypeptide(L)'
;KKKVKEQHIKKPDECKELLINSIREQMEVGETAYDFEQRTSVVLVIGVNGVGKTTSVGKLAGKLKEQGRRVILAAADTFRAAAGEQLTEWANRAGVEIIGGSEGADPASVVYDAVCAAKARKADVLLIDTAGRLHNKKNLMEELRKINRIIEREYPDAYRETMVVLDGTTGQNALEQARQFGEAAELTGIILTKLDGTAKGGIAVAIQSELNVPVKYIGVGEHIDDLQKFDADAFVKALFLTEPGE
;
A
#
# COMPACT_ATOMS: atom_id res chain seq x y z
N LYS A 1 15.85 -14.30 21.39
CA LYS A 1 16.74 -15.17 22.21
C LYS A 1 18.22 -14.74 22.14
N LYS A 2 18.76 -14.40 20.94
CA LYS A 2 20.17 -13.98 20.78
C LYS A 2 20.44 -12.67 21.55
N LYS A 3 19.68 -11.60 21.29
CA LYS A 3 19.79 -10.31 22.00
C LYS A 3 19.65 -10.43 23.52
N VAL A 4 18.76 -11.31 24.03
CA VAL A 4 18.59 -11.54 25.48
C VAL A 4 19.85 -12.14 26.11
N LYS A 5 20.53 -13.07 25.42
CA LYS A 5 21.79 -13.65 25.88
C LYS A 5 22.95 -12.66 25.82
N GLU A 6 23.03 -11.87 24.76
CA GLU A 6 24.09 -10.85 24.57
C GLU A 6 24.03 -9.73 25.59
N GLN A 7 22.82 -9.32 26.00
CA GLN A 7 22.60 -8.25 26.98
C GLN A 7 22.43 -8.75 28.41
N HIS A 8 22.62 -10.05 28.66
CA HIS A 8 22.54 -10.68 29.99
C HIS A 8 21.26 -10.39 30.76
N ILE A 9 20.12 -10.23 30.03
CA ILE A 9 18.83 -9.89 30.63
C ILE A 9 18.29 -11.05 31.47
N LYS A 10 17.94 -10.74 32.72
CA LYS A 10 17.45 -11.74 33.70
C LYS A 10 16.05 -11.46 34.22
N LYS A 11 15.57 -10.20 34.09
CA LYS A 11 14.26 -9.82 34.59
C LYS A 11 13.21 -9.86 33.49
N PRO A 12 11.97 -10.28 33.77
CA PRO A 12 10.87 -10.31 32.78
C PRO A 12 10.58 -8.94 32.15
N ASP A 13 10.60 -7.86 32.94
CA ASP A 13 10.32 -6.51 32.46
C ASP A 13 11.39 -6.02 31.47
N GLU A 14 12.67 -6.26 31.76
CA GLU A 14 13.76 -5.95 30.84
C GLU A 14 13.63 -6.74 29.50
N CYS A 15 13.13 -7.99 29.60
CA CYS A 15 12.87 -8.81 28.42
C CYS A 15 11.70 -8.24 27.58
N LYS A 16 10.65 -7.74 28.24
CA LYS A 16 9.51 -7.07 27.59
C LYS A 16 9.96 -5.80 26.87
N GLU A 17 10.74 -4.94 27.54
CA GLU A 17 11.30 -3.73 26.95
C GLU A 17 12.21 -4.03 25.74
N LEU A 18 13.07 -5.03 25.84
CA LEU A 18 13.91 -5.45 24.72
C LEU A 18 13.07 -5.92 23.54
N LEU A 19 11.99 -6.66 23.78
CA LEU A 19 11.08 -7.11 22.74
C LEU A 19 10.38 -5.92 22.05
N ILE A 20 9.85 -4.99 22.84
CA ILE A 20 9.22 -3.75 22.39
C ILE A 20 10.18 -2.97 21.49
N ASN A 21 11.39 -2.70 21.96
CA ASN A 21 12.39 -1.96 21.21
C ASN A 21 12.81 -2.68 19.93
N SER A 22 12.95 -4.01 19.99
CA SER A 22 13.30 -4.81 18.80
C SER A 22 12.22 -4.79 17.74
N ILE A 23 10.94 -4.80 18.12
CA ILE A 23 9.82 -4.68 17.17
C ILE A 23 9.76 -3.26 16.63
N ARG A 24 9.93 -2.25 17.48
CA ARG A 24 9.98 -0.84 17.05
C ARG A 24 11.04 -0.62 15.97
N GLU A 25 12.30 -1.01 16.25
CA GLU A 25 13.40 -0.92 15.29
C GLU A 25 13.10 -1.63 13.96
N GLN A 26 12.46 -2.80 14.04
CA GLN A 26 12.11 -3.59 12.87
C GLN A 26 10.99 -2.96 12.03
N MET A 27 10.06 -2.25 12.68
CA MET A 27 8.89 -1.66 12.05
C MET A 27 9.12 -0.22 11.57
N GLU A 28 10.29 0.37 11.80
CA GLU A 28 10.62 1.68 11.27
C GLU A 28 10.66 1.65 9.74
N VAL A 29 9.98 2.62 9.13
CA VAL A 29 9.84 2.69 7.66
C VAL A 29 11.01 3.38 6.95
N GLY A 30 11.90 4.04 7.70
CA GLY A 30 13.04 4.81 7.17
C GLY A 30 12.65 6.21 6.67
N GLU A 31 13.64 7.09 6.58
CA GLU A 31 13.44 8.50 6.23
C GLU A 31 12.90 8.70 4.79
N THR A 32 13.33 7.85 3.85
CA THR A 32 12.97 7.95 2.44
C THR A 32 11.66 7.25 2.06
N ALA A 33 10.97 6.65 3.02
CA ALA A 33 9.76 5.83 2.78
C ALA A 33 8.63 6.59 2.05
N TYR A 34 8.57 7.91 2.24
CA TYR A 34 7.54 8.78 1.68
C TYR A 34 8.07 9.80 0.66
N ASP A 35 9.28 9.59 0.13
CA ASP A 35 9.87 10.47 -0.90
C ASP A 35 8.97 10.63 -2.12
N PHE A 36 8.20 9.59 -2.47
CA PHE A 36 7.24 9.64 -3.56
C PHE A 36 6.18 10.74 -3.41
N GLU A 37 5.85 11.14 -2.18
CA GLU A 37 4.89 12.22 -1.92
C GLU A 37 5.46 13.59 -2.33
N GLN A 38 6.79 13.76 -2.35
CA GLN A 38 7.48 15.03 -2.62
C GLN A 38 8.08 15.10 -4.03
N ARG A 39 8.17 13.97 -4.74
CA ARG A 39 8.75 13.85 -6.08
C ARG A 39 7.67 13.69 -7.13
N THR A 40 8.03 13.89 -8.40
CA THR A 40 7.19 13.41 -9.51
C THR A 40 7.23 11.90 -9.52
N SER A 41 6.08 11.25 -9.29
CA SER A 41 6.03 9.82 -9.01
C SER A 41 4.86 9.11 -9.67
N VAL A 42 5.07 7.82 -9.91
CA VAL A 42 4.03 6.87 -10.30
C VAL A 42 3.90 5.82 -9.21
N VAL A 43 2.71 5.69 -8.65
CA VAL A 43 2.39 4.74 -7.57
C VAL A 43 1.46 3.67 -8.13
N LEU A 44 1.98 2.46 -8.24
CA LEU A 44 1.20 1.28 -8.63
C LEU A 44 0.64 0.61 -7.38
N VAL A 45 -0.70 0.51 -7.30
CA VAL A 45 -1.38 -0.12 -6.15
C VAL A 45 -1.94 -1.47 -6.57
N ILE A 46 -1.44 -2.53 -5.93
CA ILE A 46 -1.77 -3.92 -6.24
C ILE A 46 -2.33 -4.66 -5.02
N GLY A 47 -2.93 -5.82 -5.22
CA GLY A 47 -3.53 -6.62 -4.15
C GLY A 47 -4.75 -7.39 -4.66
N VAL A 48 -5.28 -8.32 -3.87
CA VAL A 48 -6.46 -9.11 -4.27
C VAL A 48 -7.75 -8.29 -4.21
N ASN A 49 -8.83 -8.81 -4.79
CA ASN A 49 -10.15 -8.16 -4.70
C ASN A 49 -10.65 -8.15 -3.25
N GLY A 50 -11.31 -7.08 -2.84
CA GLY A 50 -11.91 -6.94 -1.51
C GLY A 50 -10.97 -6.52 -0.37
N VAL A 51 -9.68 -6.34 -0.62
CA VAL A 51 -8.73 -5.88 0.41
C VAL A 51 -8.75 -4.36 0.62
N GLY A 52 -9.46 -3.61 -0.21
CA GLY A 52 -9.55 -2.14 -0.08
C GLY A 52 -8.58 -1.35 -0.96
N LYS A 53 -8.14 -1.90 -2.12
CA LYS A 53 -7.26 -1.17 -3.06
C LYS A 53 -7.84 0.15 -3.51
N THR A 54 -9.00 0.12 -4.17
CA THR A 54 -9.68 1.31 -4.72
C THR A 54 -9.93 2.35 -3.63
N THR A 55 -10.36 1.92 -2.46
CA THR A 55 -10.53 2.78 -1.28
C THR A 55 -9.20 3.40 -0.84
N SER A 56 -8.13 2.61 -0.76
CA SER A 56 -6.80 3.11 -0.37
C SER A 56 -6.24 4.11 -1.38
N VAL A 57 -6.44 3.85 -2.69
CA VAL A 57 -6.06 4.78 -3.76
C VAL A 57 -6.81 6.11 -3.62
N GLY A 58 -8.13 6.05 -3.39
CA GLY A 58 -8.94 7.26 -3.21
C GLY A 58 -8.53 8.09 -1.99
N LYS A 59 -8.30 7.43 -0.85
CA LYS A 59 -7.84 8.09 0.37
C LYS A 59 -6.44 8.70 0.22
N LEU A 60 -5.53 7.97 -0.41
CA LEU A 60 -4.18 8.48 -0.69
C LEU A 60 -4.23 9.69 -1.62
N ALA A 61 -5.11 9.66 -2.62
CA ALA A 61 -5.33 10.81 -3.51
C ALA A 61 -5.79 12.05 -2.77
N GLY A 62 -6.77 11.91 -1.86
CA GLY A 62 -7.24 13.01 -1.01
C GLY A 62 -6.12 13.59 -0.16
N LYS A 63 -5.38 12.73 0.52
CA LYS A 63 -4.24 13.11 1.36
C LYS A 63 -3.15 13.88 0.60
N LEU A 64 -2.78 13.40 -0.59
CA LEU A 64 -1.80 14.08 -1.44
C LEU A 64 -2.34 15.42 -1.98
N LYS A 65 -3.62 15.48 -2.32
CA LYS A 65 -4.29 16.72 -2.74
C LYS A 65 -4.30 17.77 -1.65
N GLU A 66 -4.56 17.38 -0.40
CA GLU A 66 -4.50 18.28 0.76
C GLU A 66 -3.09 18.84 1.01
N GLN A 67 -2.07 18.07 0.66
CA GLN A 67 -0.67 18.52 0.67
C GLN A 67 -0.33 19.44 -0.51
N GLY A 68 -1.31 19.83 -1.33
CA GLY A 68 -1.12 20.71 -2.48
C GLY A 68 -0.56 20.01 -3.73
N ARG A 69 -0.51 18.66 -3.74
CA ARG A 69 -0.01 17.89 -4.90
C ARG A 69 -1.06 17.83 -6.01
N ARG A 70 -0.61 17.89 -7.26
CA ARG A 70 -1.45 17.61 -8.43
C ARG A 70 -1.47 16.11 -8.66
N VAL A 71 -2.62 15.48 -8.38
CA VAL A 71 -2.82 14.03 -8.45
C VAL A 71 -3.70 13.69 -9.63
N ILE A 72 -3.33 12.61 -10.34
CA ILE A 72 -4.17 11.95 -11.35
C ILE A 72 -4.34 10.49 -10.95
N LEU A 73 -5.56 9.98 -11.10
CA LEU A 73 -5.89 8.56 -10.90
C LEU A 73 -5.97 7.83 -12.23
N ALA A 74 -5.53 6.57 -12.27
CA ALA A 74 -5.73 5.66 -13.39
C ALA A 74 -6.59 4.47 -12.97
N ALA A 75 -7.75 4.29 -13.61
CA ALA A 75 -8.67 3.17 -13.39
C ALA A 75 -8.25 1.95 -14.24
N ALA A 76 -7.21 1.24 -13.80
CA ALA A 76 -6.69 0.07 -14.53
C ALA A 76 -7.34 -1.26 -14.12
N ASP A 77 -8.33 -1.28 -13.20
CA ASP A 77 -9.23 -2.42 -12.99
C ASP A 77 -10.39 -2.36 -13.99
N THR A 78 -10.10 -2.62 -15.23
CA THR A 78 -11.06 -2.51 -16.36
C THR A 78 -12.05 -3.65 -16.44
N PHE A 79 -11.88 -4.69 -15.65
CA PHE A 79 -12.73 -5.88 -15.68
C PHE A 79 -13.96 -5.79 -14.76
N ARG A 80 -13.96 -4.85 -13.85
CA ARG A 80 -15.05 -4.61 -12.91
C ARG A 80 -15.61 -3.21 -13.10
N ALA A 81 -16.76 -3.09 -13.76
CA ALA A 81 -17.44 -1.80 -13.93
C ALA A 81 -17.59 -1.05 -12.58
N ALA A 82 -18.02 -1.76 -11.53
CA ALA A 82 -18.16 -1.18 -10.19
C ALA A 82 -16.84 -0.64 -9.61
N ALA A 83 -15.67 -1.16 -10.00
CA ALA A 83 -14.39 -0.62 -9.52
C ALA A 83 -14.09 0.74 -10.14
N GLY A 84 -14.35 0.90 -11.44
CA GLY A 84 -14.23 2.18 -12.14
C GLY A 84 -15.18 3.24 -11.59
N GLU A 85 -16.44 2.87 -11.35
CA GLU A 85 -17.43 3.76 -10.73
C GLU A 85 -17.01 4.16 -9.31
N GLN A 86 -16.57 3.20 -8.49
CA GLN A 86 -16.07 3.46 -7.14
C GLN A 86 -14.86 4.40 -7.15
N LEU A 87 -13.89 4.18 -8.03
CA LEU A 87 -12.72 5.05 -8.13
C LEU A 87 -13.10 6.46 -8.60
N THR A 88 -14.10 6.58 -9.51
CA THR A 88 -14.64 7.86 -9.95
C THR A 88 -15.29 8.63 -8.79
N GLU A 89 -16.02 7.94 -7.93
CA GLU A 89 -16.60 8.55 -6.73
C GLU A 89 -15.50 9.07 -5.78
N TRP A 90 -14.44 8.28 -5.57
CA TRP A 90 -13.28 8.72 -4.79
C TRP A 90 -12.56 9.91 -5.43
N ALA A 91 -12.39 9.91 -6.76
CA ALA A 91 -11.80 11.03 -7.48
C ALA A 91 -12.59 12.33 -7.26
N ASN A 92 -13.91 12.24 -7.35
CA ASN A 92 -14.81 13.38 -7.10
C ASN A 92 -14.71 13.89 -5.65
N ARG A 93 -14.70 12.99 -4.66
CA ARG A 93 -14.55 13.34 -3.24
C ARG A 93 -13.20 14.01 -2.96
N ALA A 94 -12.13 13.50 -3.54
CA ALA A 94 -10.78 14.04 -3.38
C ALA A 94 -10.53 15.29 -4.24
N GLY A 95 -11.40 15.63 -5.19
CA GLY A 95 -11.22 16.73 -6.13
C GLY A 95 -10.03 16.53 -7.06
N VAL A 96 -9.80 15.28 -7.53
CA VAL A 96 -8.71 14.91 -8.41
C VAL A 96 -9.24 14.36 -9.74
N GLU A 97 -8.39 14.38 -10.74
CA GLU A 97 -8.72 13.89 -12.08
C GLU A 97 -8.54 12.37 -12.17
N ILE A 98 -9.38 11.72 -12.99
CA ILE A 98 -9.31 10.29 -13.26
C ILE A 98 -9.20 10.02 -14.76
N ILE A 99 -8.32 9.09 -15.13
CA ILE A 99 -8.19 8.52 -16.46
C ILE A 99 -8.68 7.08 -16.40
N GLY A 100 -9.64 6.74 -17.21
CA GLY A 100 -10.21 5.40 -17.31
C GLY A 100 -10.41 4.99 -18.76
N GLY A 101 -10.66 3.70 -18.97
CA GLY A 101 -11.07 3.12 -20.25
C GLY A 101 -12.51 2.61 -20.19
N SER A 102 -13.02 2.15 -21.32
CA SER A 102 -14.26 1.39 -21.38
C SER A 102 -14.11 0.05 -20.62
N GLU A 103 -15.22 -0.53 -20.17
CA GLU A 103 -15.22 -1.87 -19.59
C GLU A 103 -14.58 -2.87 -20.55
N GLY A 104 -13.67 -3.70 -20.03
CA GLY A 104 -12.90 -4.67 -20.80
C GLY A 104 -11.74 -4.09 -21.60
N ALA A 105 -11.44 -2.80 -21.51
CA ALA A 105 -10.25 -2.22 -22.12
C ALA A 105 -8.97 -2.90 -21.60
N ASP A 106 -7.89 -2.86 -22.39
CA ASP A 106 -6.58 -3.35 -21.92
C ASP A 106 -6.05 -2.44 -20.78
N PRO A 107 -5.84 -2.95 -19.57
CA PRO A 107 -5.31 -2.17 -18.44
C PRO A 107 -4.03 -1.41 -18.78
N ALA A 108 -3.17 -2.01 -19.59
CA ALA A 108 -1.92 -1.39 -20.00
C ALA A 108 -2.14 -0.17 -20.92
N SER A 109 -3.19 -0.17 -21.75
CA SER A 109 -3.57 1.00 -22.55
C SER A 109 -4.07 2.14 -21.67
N VAL A 110 -4.87 1.84 -20.65
CA VAL A 110 -5.33 2.83 -19.66
C VAL A 110 -4.15 3.47 -18.93
N VAL A 111 -3.17 2.66 -18.52
CA VAL A 111 -1.95 3.16 -17.87
C VAL A 111 -1.13 4.02 -18.83
N TYR A 112 -1.01 3.64 -20.10
CA TYR A 112 -0.33 4.46 -21.11
C TYR A 112 -1.00 5.83 -21.24
N ASP A 113 -2.31 5.88 -21.40
CA ASP A 113 -3.07 7.12 -21.51
C ASP A 113 -2.93 7.99 -20.25
N ALA A 114 -2.95 7.35 -19.07
CA ALA A 114 -2.76 8.03 -17.78
C ALA A 114 -1.35 8.63 -17.64
N VAL A 115 -0.31 7.92 -18.08
CA VAL A 115 1.07 8.45 -18.12
C VAL A 115 1.17 9.64 -19.06
N CYS A 116 0.60 9.55 -20.25
CA CYS A 116 0.56 10.67 -21.21
C CYS A 116 -0.16 11.89 -20.61
N ALA A 117 -1.30 11.68 -19.97
CA ALA A 117 -2.06 12.72 -19.30
C ALA A 117 -1.27 13.34 -18.13
N ALA A 118 -0.62 12.51 -17.28
CA ALA A 118 0.19 12.97 -16.16
C ALA A 118 1.35 13.87 -16.62
N LYS A 119 2.05 13.47 -17.67
CA LYS A 119 3.13 14.28 -18.27
C LYS A 119 2.61 15.60 -18.85
N ALA A 120 1.56 15.54 -19.67
CA ALA A 120 0.99 16.73 -20.33
C ALA A 120 0.46 17.76 -19.33
N ARG A 121 -0.11 17.27 -18.21
CA ARG A 121 -0.71 18.11 -17.16
C ARG A 121 0.26 18.44 -16.03
N LYS A 122 1.50 17.95 -16.12
CA LYS A 122 2.54 18.12 -15.09
C LYS A 122 2.02 17.67 -13.71
N ALA A 123 1.43 16.49 -13.66
CA ALA A 123 0.99 15.90 -12.41
C ALA A 123 2.21 15.57 -11.53
N ASP A 124 2.07 15.80 -10.23
CA ASP A 124 3.09 15.43 -9.26
C ASP A 124 3.05 13.93 -8.96
N VAL A 125 1.83 13.37 -8.88
CA VAL A 125 1.64 11.96 -8.56
C VAL A 125 0.58 11.34 -9.46
N LEU A 126 0.93 10.22 -10.10
CA LEU A 126 -0.01 9.34 -10.79
C LEU A 126 -0.25 8.10 -9.92
N LEU A 127 -1.48 7.90 -9.44
CA LEU A 127 -1.90 6.71 -8.69
C LEU A 127 -2.65 5.76 -9.61
N ILE A 128 -2.25 4.49 -9.66
CA ILE A 128 -2.80 3.46 -10.54
C ILE A 128 -3.50 2.39 -9.70
N ASP A 129 -4.83 2.28 -9.83
CA ASP A 129 -5.62 1.18 -9.24
C ASP A 129 -5.70 0.02 -10.22
N THR A 130 -5.28 -1.18 -9.80
CA THR A 130 -5.18 -2.37 -10.66
C THR A 130 -6.21 -3.43 -10.32
N ALA A 131 -6.43 -4.37 -11.24
CA ALA A 131 -7.21 -5.58 -10.98
C ALA A 131 -6.57 -6.45 -9.88
N GLY A 132 -7.40 -7.25 -9.19
CA GLY A 132 -6.96 -8.10 -8.07
C GLY A 132 -7.41 -9.56 -8.18
N ARG A 133 -7.53 -10.09 -9.40
CA ARG A 133 -8.06 -11.44 -9.67
C ARG A 133 -7.00 -12.52 -9.50
N LEU A 134 -6.60 -12.80 -8.26
CA LEU A 134 -5.52 -13.75 -7.95
C LEU A 134 -5.88 -15.21 -8.29
N HIS A 135 -7.17 -15.55 -8.42
CA HIS A 135 -7.60 -16.89 -8.90
C HIS A 135 -7.13 -17.18 -10.34
N ASN A 136 -6.81 -16.15 -11.13
CA ASN A 136 -6.13 -16.26 -12.42
C ASN A 136 -4.72 -15.65 -12.31
N LYS A 137 -3.93 -16.20 -11.39
CA LYS A 137 -2.60 -15.68 -10.99
C LYS A 137 -1.73 -15.38 -12.20
N LYS A 138 -1.62 -16.31 -13.16
CA LYS A 138 -0.75 -16.17 -14.33
C LYS A 138 -1.07 -14.90 -15.13
N ASN A 139 -2.34 -14.72 -15.47
CA ASN A 139 -2.78 -13.58 -16.27
C ASN A 139 -2.59 -12.25 -15.51
N LEU A 140 -2.93 -12.24 -14.21
CA LEU A 140 -2.72 -11.05 -13.37
C LEU A 140 -1.24 -10.66 -13.30
N MET A 141 -0.34 -11.63 -13.12
CA MET A 141 1.10 -11.37 -13.06
C MET A 141 1.67 -10.89 -14.41
N GLU A 142 1.17 -11.42 -15.52
CA GLU A 142 1.53 -10.95 -16.85
C GLU A 142 1.04 -9.52 -17.11
N GLU A 143 -0.18 -9.19 -16.69
CA GLU A 143 -0.76 -7.85 -16.75
C GLU A 143 0.08 -6.85 -15.96
N LEU A 144 0.41 -7.16 -14.71
CA LEU A 144 1.25 -6.30 -13.87
C LEU A 144 2.65 -6.06 -14.47
N ARG A 145 3.27 -7.11 -15.03
CA ARG A 145 4.56 -6.96 -15.74
C ARG A 145 4.43 -6.07 -16.98
N LYS A 146 3.30 -6.16 -17.71
CA LYS A 146 3.03 -5.31 -18.87
C LYS A 146 2.88 -3.86 -18.46
N ILE A 147 2.12 -3.59 -17.39
CA ILE A 147 1.95 -2.25 -16.81
C ILE A 147 3.31 -1.68 -16.40
N ASN A 148 4.12 -2.43 -15.65
CA ASN A 148 5.44 -1.99 -15.24
C ASN A 148 6.35 -1.59 -16.41
N ARG A 149 6.38 -2.41 -17.49
CA ARG A 149 7.16 -2.08 -18.69
C ARG A 149 6.69 -0.78 -19.36
N ILE A 150 5.40 -0.50 -19.35
CA ILE A 150 4.86 0.76 -19.89
C ILE A 150 5.34 1.93 -19.04
N ILE A 151 5.23 1.84 -17.72
CA ILE A 151 5.70 2.91 -16.82
C ILE A 151 7.20 3.15 -17.02
N GLU A 152 7.99 2.08 -17.08
CA GLU A 152 9.46 2.17 -17.31
C GLU A 152 9.82 2.87 -18.62
N ARG A 153 9.12 2.52 -19.69
CA ARG A 153 9.38 3.07 -21.01
C ARG A 153 8.89 4.49 -21.19
N GLU A 154 7.68 4.77 -20.71
CA GLU A 154 7.00 6.05 -20.99
C GLU A 154 7.28 7.12 -19.94
N TYR A 155 7.66 6.73 -18.72
CA TYR A 155 7.93 7.67 -17.63
C TYR A 155 9.21 7.31 -16.85
N PRO A 156 10.38 7.19 -17.52
CA PRO A 156 11.62 6.71 -16.90
C PRO A 156 12.12 7.63 -15.77
N ASP A 157 11.82 8.93 -15.84
CA ASP A 157 12.30 9.93 -14.88
C ASP A 157 11.41 10.02 -13.62
N ALA A 158 10.23 9.40 -13.62
CA ALA A 158 9.35 9.39 -12.47
C ALA A 158 9.86 8.45 -11.38
N TYR A 159 9.77 8.88 -10.12
CA TYR A 159 9.97 8.00 -8.99
C TYR A 159 8.89 6.90 -8.97
N ARG A 160 9.30 5.66 -8.83
CA ARG A 160 8.37 4.52 -8.88
C ARG A 160 8.14 3.95 -7.49
N GLU A 161 6.88 3.77 -7.19
CA GLU A 161 6.40 3.16 -5.96
C GLU A 161 5.42 2.03 -6.31
N THR A 162 5.60 0.86 -5.73
CA THR A 162 4.66 -0.27 -5.87
C THR A 162 4.21 -0.70 -4.49
N MET A 163 2.95 -0.42 -4.19
CA MET A 163 2.36 -0.74 -2.90
C MET A 163 1.40 -1.91 -3.01
N VAL A 164 1.59 -2.93 -2.19
CA VAL A 164 0.60 -4.01 -2.05
C VAL A 164 -0.36 -3.68 -0.92
N VAL A 165 -1.66 -3.80 -1.21
CA VAL A 165 -2.72 -3.65 -0.19
C VAL A 165 -3.09 -5.03 0.34
N LEU A 166 -3.04 -5.18 1.65
CA LEU A 166 -3.29 -6.43 2.36
C LEU A 166 -4.34 -6.23 3.46
N ASP A 167 -5.22 -7.19 3.61
CA ASP A 167 -6.20 -7.22 4.69
C ASP A 167 -5.57 -7.82 5.95
N GLY A 168 -5.37 -7.00 6.99
CA GLY A 168 -4.75 -7.41 8.26
C GLY A 168 -5.54 -8.48 9.00
N THR A 169 -6.80 -8.73 8.64
CA THR A 169 -7.64 -9.78 9.28
C THR A 169 -7.35 -11.18 8.76
N THR A 170 -6.70 -11.31 7.60
CA THR A 170 -6.53 -12.58 6.89
C THR A 170 -5.28 -13.37 7.32
N GLY A 171 -4.47 -12.82 8.23
CA GLY A 171 -3.32 -13.52 8.83
C GLY A 171 -2.33 -14.04 7.79
N GLN A 172 -2.00 -15.34 7.84
CA GLN A 172 -1.03 -15.97 6.94
C GLN A 172 -1.39 -15.84 5.45
N ASN A 173 -2.67 -15.71 5.12
CA ASN A 173 -3.08 -15.49 3.73
C ASN A 173 -2.58 -14.14 3.19
N ALA A 174 -2.55 -13.09 4.02
CA ALA A 174 -1.98 -11.80 3.63
C ALA A 174 -0.49 -11.92 3.27
N LEU A 175 0.26 -12.67 4.07
CA LEU A 175 1.68 -12.92 3.84
C LEU A 175 1.92 -13.69 2.53
N GLU A 176 1.13 -14.73 2.27
CA GLU A 176 1.22 -15.50 1.04
C GLU A 176 0.86 -14.66 -0.19
N GLN A 177 -0.17 -13.83 -0.10
CA GLN A 177 -0.52 -12.87 -1.16
C GLN A 177 0.64 -11.92 -1.46
N ALA A 178 1.26 -11.36 -0.42
CA ALA A 178 2.37 -10.42 -0.57
C ALA A 178 3.58 -11.09 -1.25
N ARG A 179 3.93 -12.33 -0.91
CA ARG A 179 4.97 -13.10 -1.60
C ARG A 179 4.65 -13.25 -3.09
N GLN A 180 3.42 -13.65 -3.40
CA GLN A 180 3.00 -13.88 -4.79
C GLN A 180 3.05 -12.60 -5.64
N PHE A 181 2.66 -11.46 -5.07
CA PHE A 181 2.79 -10.17 -5.76
C PHE A 181 4.26 -9.74 -5.91
N GLY A 182 5.12 -10.03 -4.93
CA GLY A 182 6.56 -9.79 -5.00
C GLY A 182 7.28 -10.55 -6.12
N GLU A 183 6.71 -11.68 -6.60
CA GLU A 183 7.23 -12.41 -7.77
C GLU A 183 7.00 -11.65 -9.10
N ALA A 184 6.01 -10.77 -9.15
CA ALA A 184 5.60 -10.06 -10.36
C ALA A 184 6.04 -8.59 -10.41
N ALA A 185 6.21 -7.98 -9.26
CA ALA A 185 6.56 -6.57 -9.13
C ALA A 185 7.48 -6.37 -7.92
N GLU A 186 8.44 -5.46 -8.05
CA GLU A 186 9.27 -5.02 -6.94
C GLU A 186 8.42 -4.20 -5.97
N LEU A 187 8.13 -4.78 -4.81
CA LEU A 187 7.34 -4.12 -3.78
C LEU A 187 8.20 -3.11 -3.02
N THR A 188 7.71 -1.88 -2.89
CA THR A 188 8.40 -0.81 -2.15
C THR A 188 7.64 -0.38 -0.90
N GLY A 189 6.39 -0.83 -0.74
CA GLY A 189 5.58 -0.53 0.42
C GLY A 189 4.36 -1.42 0.57
N ILE A 190 3.82 -1.41 1.77
CA ILE A 190 2.61 -2.15 2.15
C ILE A 190 1.59 -1.16 2.71
N ILE A 191 0.34 -1.33 2.30
CA ILE A 191 -0.83 -0.71 2.92
C ILE A 191 -1.58 -1.82 3.65
N LEU A 192 -1.70 -1.74 4.96
CA LEU A 192 -2.50 -2.67 5.75
C LEU A 192 -3.87 -2.06 6.04
N THR A 193 -4.92 -2.78 5.69
CA THR A 193 -6.31 -2.38 5.93
C THR A 193 -6.94 -3.22 7.04
N LYS A 194 -8.06 -2.74 7.59
CA LYS A 194 -8.89 -3.44 8.58
C LYS A 194 -8.13 -3.81 9.87
N LEU A 195 -7.25 -2.90 10.33
CA LEU A 195 -6.51 -3.07 11.59
C LEU A 195 -7.30 -2.58 12.82
N ASP A 196 -8.61 -2.53 12.77
CA ASP A 196 -9.52 -1.99 13.78
C ASP A 196 -9.52 -2.82 15.09
N GLY A 197 -8.46 -3.58 15.38
CA GLY A 197 -8.37 -4.39 16.60
C GLY A 197 -6.97 -4.87 16.90
N THR A 198 -6.58 -4.75 18.16
CA THR A 198 -5.25 -5.00 18.72
C THR A 198 -4.68 -6.40 18.52
N ALA A 199 -5.54 -7.42 18.37
CA ALA A 199 -5.08 -8.80 18.16
C ALA A 199 -4.43 -9.04 16.78
N LYS A 200 -4.54 -8.09 15.84
CA LYS A 200 -4.13 -8.25 14.43
C LYS A 200 -2.76 -7.64 14.11
N GLY A 201 -2.19 -6.87 15.03
CA GLY A 201 -0.90 -6.20 14.80
C GLY A 201 0.28 -7.14 14.53
N GLY A 202 0.27 -8.34 15.09
CA GLY A 202 1.33 -9.32 14.88
C GLY A 202 1.58 -9.70 13.42
N ILE A 203 0.56 -9.60 12.56
CA ILE A 203 0.70 -9.89 11.12
C ILE A 203 1.55 -8.81 10.41
N ALA A 204 1.45 -7.54 10.82
CA ALA A 204 2.28 -6.47 10.26
C ALA A 204 3.78 -6.76 10.46
N VAL A 205 4.14 -7.16 11.68
CA VAL A 205 5.52 -7.54 12.03
C VAL A 205 5.99 -8.72 11.19
N ALA A 206 5.16 -9.75 11.05
CA ALA A 206 5.50 -10.94 10.27
C ALA A 206 5.72 -10.61 8.80
N ILE A 207 4.82 -9.83 8.18
CA ILE A 207 4.90 -9.45 6.77
C ILE A 207 6.16 -8.60 6.51
N GLN A 208 6.40 -7.57 7.32
CA GLN A 208 7.57 -6.69 7.15
C GLN A 208 8.88 -7.45 7.37
N SER A 209 8.94 -8.31 8.39
CA SER A 209 10.10 -9.13 8.69
C SER A 209 10.46 -10.11 7.57
N GLU A 210 9.45 -10.69 6.94
CA GLU A 210 9.66 -11.74 5.95
C GLU A 210 9.94 -11.20 4.55
N LEU A 211 9.25 -10.13 4.17
CA LEU A 211 9.38 -9.54 2.84
C LEU A 211 10.45 -8.45 2.77
N ASN A 212 10.90 -7.96 3.91
CA ASN A 212 11.78 -6.79 4.01
C ASN A 212 11.23 -5.56 3.25
N VAL A 213 9.89 -5.41 3.27
CA VAL A 213 9.15 -4.30 2.64
C VAL A 213 8.41 -3.54 3.74
N PRO A 214 8.56 -2.20 3.85
CA PRO A 214 7.98 -1.44 4.94
C PRO A 214 6.46 -1.34 4.84
N VAL A 215 5.78 -1.45 5.98
CA VAL A 215 4.38 -1.02 6.11
C VAL A 215 4.38 0.51 6.13
N LYS A 216 3.86 1.14 5.07
CA LYS A 216 3.85 2.61 4.94
C LYS A 216 2.55 3.24 5.41
N TYR A 217 1.42 2.57 5.19
CA TYR A 217 0.12 3.09 5.57
C TYR A 217 -0.73 2.03 6.25
N ILE A 218 -1.62 2.51 7.12
CA ILE A 218 -2.68 1.72 7.74
C ILE A 218 -4.05 2.34 7.46
N GLY A 219 -5.01 1.50 7.07
CA GLY A 219 -6.41 1.87 6.94
C GLY A 219 -7.18 1.48 8.20
N VAL A 220 -7.73 2.48 8.88
CA VAL A 220 -8.38 2.33 10.19
C VAL A 220 -9.88 2.65 10.19
N GLY A 221 -10.49 2.79 9.03
CA GLY A 221 -11.91 3.10 8.89
C GLY A 221 -12.32 3.39 7.45
N GLU A 222 -13.50 3.96 7.24
CA GLU A 222 -14.14 4.14 5.93
C GLU A 222 -14.09 5.60 5.41
N HIS A 223 -13.72 6.58 6.25
CA HIS A 223 -13.63 7.98 5.84
C HIS A 223 -12.35 8.27 5.03
N ILE A 224 -12.34 9.39 4.30
CA ILE A 224 -11.20 9.77 3.45
C ILE A 224 -9.93 9.94 4.26
N ASP A 225 -10.02 10.39 5.50
CA ASP A 225 -8.89 10.65 6.41
C ASP A 225 -8.40 9.37 7.14
N ASP A 226 -9.11 8.24 7.00
CA ASP A 226 -8.82 6.99 7.69
C ASP A 226 -7.67 6.17 7.06
N LEU A 227 -6.83 6.82 6.25
CA LEU A 227 -5.55 6.27 5.79
C LEU A 227 -4.41 7.02 6.49
N GLN A 228 -3.75 6.38 7.44
CA GLN A 228 -2.70 6.99 8.24
C GLN A 228 -1.32 6.48 7.84
N LYS A 229 -0.30 7.35 7.93
CA LYS A 229 1.10 6.92 7.86
C LYS A 229 1.37 5.97 9.02
N PHE A 230 2.17 4.94 8.76
CA PHE A 230 2.53 3.99 9.79
C PHE A 230 3.46 4.65 10.83
N ASP A 231 3.10 4.51 12.08
CA ASP A 231 3.86 4.97 13.23
C ASP A 231 4.25 3.76 14.09
N ALA A 232 5.55 3.42 14.10
CA ALA A 232 6.07 2.27 14.81
C ALA A 232 5.89 2.39 16.33
N ASP A 233 5.97 3.60 16.89
CA ASP A 233 5.79 3.84 18.33
C ASP A 233 4.32 3.66 18.75
N ALA A 234 3.39 4.26 18.00
CA ALA A 234 1.96 4.09 18.23
C ALA A 234 1.54 2.63 18.07
N PHE A 235 2.07 1.95 17.04
CA PHE A 235 1.81 0.55 16.77
C PHE A 235 2.28 -0.37 17.91
N VAL A 236 3.51 -0.20 18.37
CA VAL A 236 4.07 -1.01 19.47
C VAL A 236 3.33 -0.74 20.77
N LYS A 237 2.97 0.52 21.06
CA LYS A 237 2.13 0.85 22.21
C LYS A 237 0.79 0.12 22.16
N ALA A 238 0.09 0.16 21.00
CA ALA A 238 -1.16 -0.55 20.84
C ALA A 238 -1.02 -2.08 21.00
N LEU A 239 0.10 -2.65 20.57
CA LEU A 239 0.35 -4.09 20.64
C LEU A 239 0.62 -4.61 22.07
N PHE A 240 1.27 -3.81 22.91
CA PHE A 240 1.75 -4.25 24.23
C PHE A 240 1.10 -3.55 25.43
N LEU A 241 0.39 -2.43 25.22
CA LEU A 241 -0.23 -1.63 26.27
C LEU A 241 -1.75 -1.74 26.32
N THR A 242 -2.37 -2.56 25.48
CA THR A 242 -3.75 -2.97 25.70
C THR A 242 -3.80 -3.86 26.92
N GLU A 243 -4.33 -3.32 28.01
CA GLU A 243 -4.63 -4.09 29.22
C GLU A 243 -5.57 -5.25 28.86
N PRO A 244 -5.35 -6.44 29.43
CA PRO A 244 -6.32 -7.52 29.34
C PRO A 244 -7.49 -7.17 30.29
N GLY A 245 -8.56 -6.58 29.76
CA GLY A 245 -9.78 -6.40 30.55
C GLY A 245 -10.54 -5.10 30.27
N GLU A 246 -11.35 -5.08 29.25
CA GLU A 246 -12.73 -4.56 29.23
C GLU A 246 -13.56 -5.41 28.27
#